data_64e036a303e30573756aef37092413e1
#
_entry.id   64e036a303e30573756aef37092413e1
#
_cell.length_a   1.000
_cell.length_b   1.000
_cell.length_c   1.000
_cell.angle_alpha   90.00
_cell.angle_beta   90.00
_cell.angle_gamma   90.00
#
_symmetry.space_group_name_H-M   'P 1'
#
loop_
_entity.id
_entity.type
_entity.pdbx_description
1 polymer ?
#
loop_
_entity_poly.entity_id
_entity_poly.type
_entity_poly.pdbx_seq_one_letter_code
_entity_poly.pdbx_strand_id
1 'polypeptide(L)'
;PGHARAAIVAMNARYQKYIDTDPEKAKEYLLSDLQDTSRYVSAQAYTDNVMNVALPSTYRFMEKVIQEIVSMYKEADAPLTTIHLGGDEVAKGAWMGSPLCRTLMEEQGMEKAHDLAEYFITRVVDCLQQYNLSFNGWQEVALGHKKDTHTYLSQHAAGINSWKTVPEWKEDEIPYQIANNGYPVILCNVNNFYLDLAYDAHPDEPGHFWGGYVDESKAFSMLPFDVYRSSRTDMAGNPVEISSAGKGKTALTASGRKQIKGVQAQLFAETIRGFQWVEYYMFPKVMGLVERGWNAHPDWEVLSGAAEQQAFDRDLALFYEKISVKEMPYWSQLGVNFRLPHPGLFVRD
;
A
#
# COMPACT_ATOMS: atom_id res chain seq x y z
N PRO A 1 3.96 -9.63 -8.31
CA PRO A 1 3.84 -11.11 -8.38
C PRO A 1 3.85 -11.79 -7.01
N GLY A 2 4.09 -11.05 -5.90
CA GLY A 2 4.29 -11.59 -4.56
C GLY A 2 3.04 -12.15 -3.87
N HIS A 3 1.85 -11.70 -4.20
CA HIS A 3 0.58 -12.12 -3.59
C HIS A 3 -0.28 -12.99 -4.52
N ALA A 4 0.35 -13.96 -5.21
CA ALA A 4 -0.28 -14.71 -6.28
C ALA A 4 -0.70 -16.14 -5.90
N ARG A 5 -0.61 -16.53 -4.63
CA ARG A 5 -0.80 -17.93 -4.21
C ARG A 5 -2.11 -18.55 -4.71
N ALA A 6 -3.23 -17.84 -4.59
CA ALA A 6 -4.53 -18.37 -5.04
C ALA A 6 -4.52 -18.66 -6.57
N ALA A 7 -3.97 -17.76 -7.38
CA ALA A 7 -3.84 -17.98 -8.82
C ALA A 7 -2.87 -19.14 -9.12
N ILE A 8 -1.75 -19.23 -8.42
CA ILE A 8 -0.76 -20.32 -8.58
C ILE A 8 -1.41 -21.67 -8.27
N VAL A 9 -2.12 -21.80 -7.16
CA VAL A 9 -2.80 -23.04 -6.77
C VAL A 9 -3.85 -23.44 -7.81
N ALA A 10 -4.65 -22.48 -8.30
CA ALA A 10 -5.66 -22.74 -9.32
C ALA A 10 -5.02 -23.18 -10.65
N MET A 11 -3.95 -22.53 -11.07
CA MET A 11 -3.27 -22.89 -12.34
C MET A 11 -2.47 -24.19 -12.22
N ASN A 12 -1.92 -24.52 -11.07
CA ASN A 12 -1.33 -25.83 -10.81
C ASN A 12 -2.38 -26.95 -10.83
N ALA A 13 -3.57 -26.74 -10.27
CA ALA A 13 -4.68 -27.68 -10.38
C ALA A 13 -5.15 -27.87 -11.83
N ARG A 14 -5.20 -26.77 -12.63
CA ARG A 14 -5.47 -26.83 -14.07
C ARG A 14 -4.37 -27.64 -14.81
N TYR A 15 -3.11 -27.42 -14.48
CA TYR A 15 -1.98 -28.18 -15.06
C TYR A 15 -2.14 -29.67 -14.81
N GLN A 16 -2.38 -30.10 -13.57
CA GLN A 16 -2.57 -31.51 -13.24
C GLN A 16 -3.78 -32.13 -13.95
N LYS A 17 -4.86 -31.37 -14.15
CA LYS A 17 -6.05 -31.85 -14.84
C LYS A 17 -5.82 -32.19 -16.32
N TYR A 18 -4.95 -31.46 -17.00
CA TYR A 18 -4.82 -31.56 -18.46
C TYR A 18 -3.49 -32.14 -18.93
N ILE A 19 -2.47 -32.30 -18.08
CA ILE A 19 -1.11 -32.66 -18.52
C ILE A 19 -1.06 -33.97 -19.32
N ASP A 20 -1.87 -34.96 -18.98
CA ASP A 20 -1.88 -36.27 -19.63
C ASP A 20 -2.75 -36.29 -20.90
N THR A 21 -3.69 -35.35 -21.08
CA THR A 21 -4.64 -35.35 -22.18
C THR A 21 -4.42 -34.21 -23.17
N ASP A 22 -3.95 -33.06 -22.71
CA ASP A 22 -3.70 -31.85 -23.49
C ASP A 22 -2.58 -31.03 -22.84
N PRO A 23 -1.31 -31.37 -23.10
CA PRO A 23 -0.16 -30.70 -22.47
C PRO A 23 -0.06 -29.20 -22.79
N GLU A 24 -0.53 -28.76 -23.97
CA GLU A 24 -0.52 -27.33 -24.32
C GLU A 24 -1.52 -26.56 -23.47
N LYS A 25 -2.73 -27.06 -23.35
CA LYS A 25 -3.75 -26.50 -22.45
C LYS A 25 -3.33 -26.53 -20.99
N ALA A 26 -2.61 -27.57 -20.55
CA ALA A 26 -2.07 -27.65 -19.20
C ALA A 26 -1.12 -26.50 -18.90
N LYS A 27 -0.22 -26.16 -19.83
CA LYS A 27 0.82 -25.14 -19.68
C LYS A 27 0.36 -23.72 -20.01
N GLU A 28 -0.83 -23.56 -20.60
CA GLU A 28 -1.30 -22.28 -21.14
C GLU A 28 -1.20 -21.12 -20.15
N TYR A 29 -1.58 -21.34 -18.87
CA TYR A 29 -1.55 -20.36 -17.80
C TYR A 29 -0.77 -20.84 -16.57
N LEU A 30 0.19 -21.75 -16.74
CA LEU A 30 1.03 -22.20 -15.64
C LEU A 30 1.86 -21.03 -15.09
N LEU A 31 1.85 -20.86 -13.76
CA LEU A 31 2.49 -19.74 -13.07
C LEU A 31 3.71 -20.18 -12.24
N SER A 32 4.00 -21.48 -12.19
CA SER A 32 5.09 -22.06 -11.42
C SER A 32 6.08 -22.75 -12.33
N ASP A 33 7.37 -22.53 -12.13
CA ASP A 33 8.40 -23.42 -12.63
C ASP A 33 8.41 -24.68 -11.77
N LEU A 34 8.09 -25.81 -12.37
CA LEU A 34 7.98 -27.11 -11.67
C LEU A 34 9.33 -27.64 -11.14
N GLN A 35 10.44 -27.04 -11.58
CA GLN A 35 11.80 -27.36 -11.12
C GLN A 35 12.35 -26.31 -10.16
N ASP A 36 11.54 -25.33 -9.73
CA ASP A 36 11.98 -24.29 -8.82
C ASP A 36 12.25 -24.87 -7.41
N THR A 37 13.47 -24.70 -6.95
CA THR A 37 13.93 -25.09 -5.61
C THR A 37 14.16 -23.90 -4.71
N SER A 38 13.59 -22.73 -5.04
CA SER A 38 13.68 -21.51 -4.24
C SER A 38 13.22 -21.75 -2.80
N ARG A 39 13.93 -21.15 -1.87
CA ARG A 39 13.58 -21.20 -0.44
C ARG A 39 13.34 -19.80 0.07
N TYR A 40 12.12 -19.51 0.42
CA TYR A 40 11.71 -18.23 0.97
C TYR A 40 10.47 -18.38 1.87
N VAL A 41 10.22 -17.36 2.67
CA VAL A 41 8.98 -17.22 3.45
C VAL A 41 8.49 -15.80 3.22
N SER A 42 7.23 -15.66 2.77
CA SER A 42 6.60 -14.35 2.59
C SER A 42 6.17 -13.75 3.94
N ALA A 43 5.78 -12.46 3.93
CA ALA A 43 5.22 -11.80 5.10
C ALA A 43 3.99 -12.54 5.67
N GLN A 44 3.22 -13.23 4.81
CA GLN A 44 2.06 -14.03 5.21
C GLN A 44 2.41 -15.51 5.50
N ALA A 45 3.70 -15.82 5.72
CA ALA A 45 4.21 -17.15 6.02
C ALA A 45 4.02 -18.20 4.91
N TYR A 46 3.86 -17.79 3.65
CA TYR A 46 3.83 -18.70 2.50
C TYR A 46 5.22 -18.91 1.90
N THR A 47 5.41 -20.08 1.29
CA THR A 47 6.64 -20.48 0.58
C THR A 47 6.41 -20.72 -0.92
N ASP A 48 5.19 -20.46 -1.42
CA ASP A 48 4.71 -20.82 -2.76
C ASP A 48 3.81 -19.73 -3.38
N ASN A 49 3.96 -18.46 -2.95
CA ASN A 49 3.06 -17.38 -3.31
C ASN A 49 3.54 -16.46 -4.44
N VAL A 50 4.75 -16.70 -5.00
CA VAL A 50 5.34 -15.82 -6.01
C VAL A 50 5.26 -16.46 -7.41
N MET A 51 4.62 -15.74 -8.39
CA MET A 51 4.59 -16.19 -9.78
C MET A 51 5.99 -16.26 -10.38
N ASN A 52 6.26 -17.26 -11.21
CA ASN A 52 7.49 -17.33 -11.97
C ASN A 52 7.47 -16.34 -13.14
N VAL A 53 8.38 -15.38 -13.14
CA VAL A 53 8.43 -14.27 -14.10
C VAL A 53 9.16 -14.60 -15.40
N ALA A 54 9.82 -15.77 -15.48
CA ALA A 54 10.46 -16.25 -16.71
C ALA A 54 9.50 -17.02 -17.62
N LEU A 55 8.34 -17.43 -17.11
CA LEU A 55 7.36 -18.19 -17.90
C LEU A 55 6.55 -17.29 -18.85
N PRO A 56 6.49 -17.55 -20.14
CA PRO A 56 5.61 -16.84 -21.07
C PRO A 56 4.12 -16.97 -20.67
N SER A 57 3.73 -18.07 -20.03
CA SER A 57 2.37 -18.30 -19.51
C SER A 57 1.96 -17.33 -18.41
N THR A 58 2.91 -16.82 -17.64
CA THR A 58 2.64 -15.78 -16.64
C THR A 58 2.10 -14.51 -17.30
N TYR A 59 2.67 -14.11 -18.42
CA TYR A 59 2.22 -12.91 -19.16
C TYR A 59 0.91 -13.16 -19.89
N ARG A 60 0.68 -14.36 -20.46
CA ARG A 60 -0.64 -14.72 -21.01
C ARG A 60 -1.74 -14.68 -19.93
N PHE A 61 -1.42 -15.15 -18.73
CA PHE A 61 -2.34 -15.06 -17.60
C PHE A 61 -2.65 -13.60 -17.21
N MET A 62 -1.61 -12.76 -17.06
CA MET A 62 -1.78 -11.34 -16.75
C MET A 62 -2.57 -10.61 -17.83
N GLU A 63 -2.27 -10.85 -19.10
CA GLU A 63 -3.00 -10.29 -20.23
C GLU A 63 -4.48 -10.70 -20.19
N LYS A 64 -4.76 -11.99 -19.95
CA LYS A 64 -6.14 -12.48 -19.82
C LYS A 64 -6.90 -11.78 -18.68
N VAL A 65 -6.28 -11.61 -17.51
CA VAL A 65 -6.88 -10.89 -16.40
C VAL A 65 -7.17 -9.43 -16.76
N ILE A 66 -6.23 -8.75 -17.41
CA ILE A 66 -6.40 -7.36 -17.86
C ILE A 66 -7.56 -7.26 -18.88
N GLN A 67 -7.60 -8.17 -19.85
CA GLN A 67 -8.69 -8.23 -20.84
C GLN A 67 -10.07 -8.40 -20.19
N GLU A 68 -10.18 -9.28 -19.20
CA GLU A 68 -11.44 -9.49 -18.48
C GLU A 68 -11.87 -8.22 -17.71
N ILE A 69 -10.92 -7.56 -17.01
CA ILE A 69 -11.20 -6.29 -16.33
C ILE A 69 -11.69 -5.23 -17.33
N VAL A 70 -10.99 -5.06 -18.45
CA VAL A 70 -11.37 -4.11 -19.52
C VAL A 70 -12.77 -4.43 -20.04
N SER A 71 -13.07 -5.71 -20.27
CA SER A 71 -14.40 -6.15 -20.75
C SER A 71 -15.50 -5.83 -19.74
N MET A 72 -15.28 -6.13 -18.46
CA MET A 72 -16.25 -5.85 -17.38
C MET A 72 -16.57 -4.35 -17.28
N TYR A 73 -15.54 -3.50 -17.34
CA TYR A 73 -15.74 -2.04 -17.30
C TYR A 73 -16.46 -1.53 -18.55
N LYS A 74 -16.13 -2.06 -19.72
CA LYS A 74 -16.82 -1.73 -20.98
C LYS A 74 -18.29 -2.16 -20.97
N GLU A 75 -18.59 -3.36 -20.47
CA GLU A 75 -19.95 -3.88 -20.34
C GLU A 75 -20.78 -3.05 -19.36
N ALA A 76 -20.15 -2.52 -18.32
CA ALA A 76 -20.79 -1.67 -17.32
C ALA A 76 -20.91 -0.20 -17.74
N ASP A 77 -20.41 0.18 -18.94
CA ASP A 77 -20.26 1.56 -19.38
C ASP A 77 -19.56 2.45 -18.34
N ALA A 78 -18.55 1.86 -17.66
CA ALA A 78 -17.79 2.52 -16.60
C ALA A 78 -16.40 2.94 -17.11
N PRO A 79 -15.86 4.10 -16.67
CA PRO A 79 -14.52 4.52 -17.08
C PRO A 79 -13.45 3.65 -16.41
N LEU A 80 -12.49 3.17 -17.20
CA LEU A 80 -11.27 2.52 -16.73
C LEU A 80 -10.07 3.27 -17.28
N THR A 81 -9.26 3.84 -16.40
CA THR A 81 -8.05 4.59 -16.79
C THR A 81 -6.78 4.00 -16.20
N THR A 82 -6.90 3.26 -15.11
CA THR A 82 -5.76 2.69 -14.38
C THR A 82 -6.08 1.33 -13.81
N ILE A 83 -5.04 0.48 -13.67
CA ILE A 83 -5.11 -0.76 -12.89
C ILE A 83 -3.99 -0.75 -11.86
N HIS A 84 -4.30 -1.10 -10.62
CA HIS A 84 -3.30 -1.26 -9.56
C HIS A 84 -2.65 -2.64 -9.67
N LEU A 85 -1.35 -2.68 -9.90
CA LEU A 85 -0.59 -3.91 -10.18
C LEU A 85 0.01 -4.57 -8.92
N GLY A 86 -0.22 -4.01 -7.73
CA GLY A 86 0.42 -4.49 -6.50
C GLY A 86 1.92 -4.20 -6.51
N GLY A 87 2.75 -5.24 -6.40
CA GLY A 87 4.21 -5.16 -6.53
C GLY A 87 4.97 -5.24 -5.22
N ASP A 88 4.27 -5.19 -4.11
CA ASP A 88 4.77 -5.29 -2.75
C ASP A 88 5.22 -6.71 -2.37
N GLU A 89 6.03 -6.78 -1.33
CA GLU A 89 6.37 -7.97 -0.55
C GLU A 89 6.81 -9.21 -1.35
N VAL A 90 7.52 -9.03 -2.46
CA VAL A 90 8.20 -10.15 -3.12
C VAL A 90 9.26 -10.70 -2.17
N ALA A 91 9.05 -11.93 -1.70
CA ALA A 91 9.87 -12.51 -0.66
C ALA A 91 11.34 -12.65 -1.09
N LYS A 92 12.27 -12.29 -0.20
CA LYS A 92 13.70 -12.48 -0.43
C LYS A 92 14.02 -13.96 -0.62
N GLY A 93 14.68 -14.28 -1.72
CA GLY A 93 15.00 -15.66 -2.11
C GLY A 93 14.04 -16.27 -3.12
N ALA A 94 12.91 -15.61 -3.43
CA ALA A 94 12.05 -16.00 -4.54
C ALA A 94 12.83 -16.01 -5.87
N TRP A 95 12.49 -16.94 -6.77
CA TRP A 95 13.07 -17.16 -8.10
C TRP A 95 14.52 -17.69 -8.14
N MET A 96 15.28 -17.58 -7.04
CA MET A 96 16.72 -17.87 -7.05
C MET A 96 17.05 -19.37 -7.22
N GLY A 97 16.08 -20.24 -6.94
CA GLY A 97 16.15 -21.70 -7.18
C GLY A 97 15.57 -22.13 -8.53
N SER A 98 14.89 -21.22 -9.27
CA SER A 98 14.29 -21.55 -10.56
C SER A 98 15.31 -21.62 -11.69
N PRO A 99 15.44 -22.76 -12.40
CA PRO A 99 16.27 -22.85 -13.60
C PRO A 99 15.86 -21.85 -14.68
N LEU A 100 14.55 -21.65 -14.89
CA LEU A 100 14.02 -20.70 -15.89
C LEU A 100 14.39 -19.25 -15.58
N CYS A 101 14.29 -18.85 -14.30
CA CYS A 101 14.69 -17.51 -13.90
C CYS A 101 16.19 -17.29 -14.03
N ARG A 102 17.02 -18.28 -13.71
CA ARG A 102 18.47 -18.20 -13.92
C ARG A 102 18.82 -18.03 -15.40
N THR A 103 18.21 -18.83 -16.28
CA THR A 103 18.42 -18.68 -17.73
C THR A 103 18.02 -17.28 -18.21
N LEU A 104 16.85 -16.77 -17.78
CA LEU A 104 16.42 -15.42 -18.10
C LEU A 104 17.41 -14.36 -17.60
N MET A 105 17.91 -14.50 -16.38
CA MET A 105 18.92 -13.59 -15.83
C MET A 105 20.20 -13.58 -16.66
N GLU A 106 20.70 -14.74 -17.06
CA GLU A 106 21.88 -14.88 -17.93
C GLU A 106 21.66 -14.23 -19.29
N GLU A 107 20.53 -14.52 -19.95
CA GLU A 107 20.18 -13.97 -21.27
C GLU A 107 20.03 -12.45 -21.28
N GLN A 108 19.52 -11.87 -20.19
CA GLN A 108 19.24 -10.44 -20.06
C GLN A 108 20.33 -9.67 -19.30
N GLY A 109 21.41 -10.33 -18.86
CA GLY A 109 22.49 -9.71 -18.09
C GLY A 109 22.00 -9.14 -16.73
N MET A 110 21.10 -9.84 -16.08
CA MET A 110 20.56 -9.48 -14.77
C MET A 110 21.43 -10.04 -13.65
N GLU A 111 21.62 -9.28 -12.58
CA GLU A 111 22.49 -9.68 -11.47
C GLU A 111 21.73 -10.03 -10.19
N LYS A 112 20.53 -9.51 -10.04
CA LYS A 112 19.77 -9.56 -8.76
C LYS A 112 18.32 -10.01 -8.99
N ALA A 113 17.71 -10.61 -7.99
CA ALA A 113 16.28 -10.92 -7.99
C ALA A 113 15.39 -9.68 -8.24
N HIS A 114 15.85 -8.50 -7.83
CA HIS A 114 15.17 -7.24 -8.12
C HIS A 114 15.05 -6.96 -9.63
N ASP A 115 16.06 -7.33 -10.44
CA ASP A 115 16.01 -7.15 -11.89
C ASP A 115 14.91 -8.00 -12.54
N LEU A 116 14.58 -9.14 -11.94
CA LEU A 116 13.44 -9.96 -12.35
C LEU A 116 12.09 -9.30 -12.02
N ALA A 117 11.99 -8.61 -10.88
CA ALA A 117 10.78 -7.84 -10.55
C ALA A 117 10.62 -6.65 -11.51
N GLU A 118 11.71 -5.95 -11.83
CA GLU A 118 11.76 -4.87 -12.83
C GLU A 118 11.32 -5.37 -14.21
N TYR A 119 11.84 -6.51 -14.65
CA TYR A 119 11.45 -7.16 -15.92
C TYR A 119 9.95 -7.48 -15.93
N PHE A 120 9.43 -8.04 -14.86
CA PHE A 120 8.02 -8.38 -14.76
C PHE A 120 7.12 -7.14 -14.85
N ILE A 121 7.38 -6.12 -14.02
CA ILE A 121 6.51 -4.94 -14.00
C ILE A 121 6.51 -4.20 -15.34
N THR A 122 7.68 -4.07 -15.99
CA THR A 122 7.80 -3.44 -17.29
C THR A 122 6.92 -4.15 -18.33
N ARG A 123 6.99 -5.48 -18.43
CA ARG A 123 6.18 -6.25 -19.36
C ARG A 123 4.69 -6.20 -19.08
N VAL A 124 4.28 -6.12 -17.83
CA VAL A 124 2.86 -5.97 -17.48
C VAL A 124 2.37 -4.56 -17.82
N VAL A 125 3.21 -3.54 -17.63
CA VAL A 125 2.90 -2.16 -18.06
C VAL A 125 2.79 -2.08 -19.57
N ASP A 126 3.68 -2.74 -20.34
CA ASP A 126 3.56 -2.85 -21.81
C ASP A 126 2.20 -3.44 -22.24
N CYS A 127 1.71 -4.43 -21.51
CA CYS A 127 0.38 -4.99 -21.77
C CYS A 127 -0.73 -3.96 -21.50
N LEU A 128 -0.65 -3.16 -20.42
CA LEU A 128 -1.62 -2.10 -20.15
C LEU A 128 -1.65 -1.02 -21.22
N GLN A 129 -0.48 -0.69 -21.81
CA GLN A 129 -0.40 0.32 -22.87
C GLN A 129 -1.19 -0.07 -24.11
N GLN A 130 -1.39 -1.36 -24.40
CA GLN A 130 -2.24 -1.82 -25.50
C GLN A 130 -3.71 -1.43 -25.33
N TYR A 131 -4.12 -1.15 -24.07
CA TYR A 131 -5.47 -0.71 -23.72
C TYR A 131 -5.53 0.79 -23.35
N ASN A 132 -4.46 1.55 -23.57
CA ASN A 132 -4.31 2.95 -23.14
C ASN A 132 -4.53 3.15 -21.63
N LEU A 133 -4.11 2.18 -20.82
CA LEU A 133 -4.21 2.23 -19.37
C LEU A 133 -2.87 2.60 -18.72
N SER A 134 -2.92 3.47 -17.74
CA SER A 134 -1.82 3.71 -16.81
C SER A 134 -1.84 2.68 -15.67
N PHE A 135 -0.78 2.63 -14.89
CA PHE A 135 -0.74 1.75 -13.73
C PHE A 135 -0.63 2.51 -12.40
N ASN A 136 -1.17 1.89 -11.36
CA ASN A 136 -0.83 2.17 -9.97
C ASN A 136 -0.06 0.97 -9.40
N GLY A 137 0.67 1.17 -8.32
CA GLY A 137 1.35 0.08 -7.61
C GLY A 137 1.84 0.53 -6.24
N TRP A 138 2.23 -0.43 -5.41
CA TRP A 138 2.90 -0.13 -4.15
C TRP A 138 4.30 0.41 -4.40
N GLN A 139 4.88 1.11 -3.42
CA GLN A 139 6.16 1.81 -3.54
C GLN A 139 7.31 0.98 -4.12
N GLU A 140 7.29 -0.33 -3.93
CA GLU A 140 8.31 -1.25 -4.40
C GLU A 140 8.46 -1.24 -5.94
N VAL A 141 7.38 -0.93 -6.68
CA VAL A 141 7.43 -0.83 -8.15
C VAL A 141 8.11 0.45 -8.67
N ALA A 142 8.48 1.36 -7.78
CA ALA A 142 9.15 2.61 -8.14
C ALA A 142 10.59 2.71 -7.60
N LEU A 143 11.09 1.65 -6.94
CA LEU A 143 12.37 1.67 -6.23
C LEU A 143 13.45 0.87 -6.95
N GLY A 144 14.68 1.39 -6.95
CA GLY A 144 15.89 0.64 -7.32
C GLY A 144 16.07 0.36 -8.80
N HIS A 145 15.28 0.94 -9.68
CA HIS A 145 15.34 0.68 -11.13
C HIS A 145 16.55 1.31 -11.83
N LYS A 146 16.95 0.68 -12.94
CA LYS A 146 17.87 1.29 -13.91
C LYS A 146 17.22 2.56 -14.50
N LYS A 147 18.06 3.52 -14.92
CA LYS A 147 17.60 4.84 -15.39
C LYS A 147 16.52 4.77 -16.47
N ASP A 148 16.68 3.91 -17.44
CA ASP A 148 15.75 3.82 -18.59
C ASP A 148 14.39 3.23 -18.13
N THR A 149 14.40 2.18 -17.30
CA THR A 149 13.20 1.60 -16.71
C THR A 149 12.49 2.60 -15.82
N HIS A 150 13.24 3.32 -14.97
CA HIS A 150 12.69 4.39 -14.15
C HIS A 150 11.96 5.43 -15.01
N THR A 151 12.60 5.91 -16.09
CA THR A 151 12.00 6.89 -17.00
C THR A 151 10.72 6.35 -17.62
N TYR A 152 10.75 5.12 -18.10
CA TYR A 152 9.59 4.46 -18.70
C TYR A 152 8.44 4.33 -17.68
N LEU A 153 8.69 3.75 -16.52
CA LEU A 153 7.65 3.51 -15.51
C LEU A 153 7.07 4.83 -14.97
N SER A 154 7.90 5.86 -14.73
CA SER A 154 7.41 7.14 -14.22
C SER A 154 6.48 7.87 -15.19
N GLN A 155 6.65 7.67 -16.51
CA GLN A 155 5.76 8.23 -17.54
C GLN A 155 4.41 7.52 -17.62
N HIS A 156 4.32 6.25 -17.22
CA HIS A 156 3.11 5.43 -17.30
C HIS A 156 2.40 5.24 -15.97
N ALA A 157 3.00 5.69 -14.86
CA ALA A 157 2.40 5.61 -13.54
C ALA A 157 1.34 6.69 -13.34
N ALA A 158 0.16 6.30 -12.87
CA ALA A 158 -0.90 7.22 -12.42
C ALA A 158 -0.80 7.51 -10.91
N GLY A 159 -0.26 6.58 -10.13
CA GLY A 159 -0.06 6.74 -8.69
C GLY A 159 0.77 5.62 -8.07
N ILE A 160 1.76 5.98 -7.30
CA ILE A 160 2.55 5.06 -6.48
C ILE A 160 2.10 5.19 -5.04
N ASN A 161 1.54 4.13 -4.50
CA ASN A 161 1.03 4.05 -3.14
C ASN A 161 2.20 3.80 -2.18
N SER A 162 2.63 4.84 -1.47
CA SER A 162 3.75 4.76 -0.53
C SER A 162 3.25 4.54 0.89
N TRP A 163 3.70 3.45 1.52
CA TRP A 163 3.15 2.97 2.79
C TRP A 163 4.18 2.84 3.93
N LYS A 164 5.42 2.48 3.65
CA LYS A 164 6.46 2.29 4.67
C LYS A 164 6.96 3.63 5.21
N THR A 165 6.28 4.13 6.23
CA THR A 165 6.53 5.46 6.79
C THR A 165 6.79 5.46 8.28
N VAL A 166 6.95 4.28 8.89
CA VAL A 166 7.31 4.15 10.30
C VAL A 166 8.77 4.56 10.49
N PRO A 167 9.07 5.57 11.32
CA PRO A 167 10.44 6.10 11.47
C PRO A 167 11.45 5.06 11.96
N GLU A 168 11.02 4.12 12.81
CA GLU A 168 11.85 3.06 13.37
C GLU A 168 12.34 2.06 12.29
N TRP A 169 11.64 1.96 11.16
CA TRP A 169 12.07 1.14 10.03
C TRP A 169 13.12 1.81 9.16
N LYS A 170 13.34 3.13 9.34
CA LYS A 170 14.28 3.95 8.53
C LYS A 170 13.92 3.96 7.03
N GLU A 171 12.66 3.83 6.72
CA GLU A 171 12.10 3.84 5.35
C GLU A 171 11.14 5.01 5.13
N ASP A 172 10.99 5.90 6.09
CA ASP A 172 10.08 7.04 6.08
C ASP A 172 10.45 8.15 5.08
N GLU A 173 11.63 8.06 4.44
CA GLU A 173 12.06 8.94 3.36
C GLU A 173 11.52 8.52 1.97
N ILE A 174 11.08 7.28 1.83
CA ILE A 174 10.67 6.69 0.55
C ILE A 174 9.62 7.51 -0.19
N PRO A 175 8.54 8.02 0.44
CA PRO A 175 7.54 8.82 -0.26
C PRO A 175 8.13 10.02 -1.00
N TYR A 176 9.07 10.73 -0.34
CA TYR A 176 9.69 11.90 -0.93
C TYR A 176 10.78 11.57 -1.94
N GLN A 177 11.49 10.46 -1.76
CA GLN A 177 12.43 9.96 -2.78
C GLN A 177 11.69 9.63 -4.08
N ILE A 178 10.56 8.93 -4.01
CA ILE A 178 9.73 8.59 -5.17
C ILE A 178 9.17 9.85 -5.84
N ALA A 179 8.62 10.78 -5.05
CA ALA A 179 8.07 12.04 -5.55
C ALA A 179 9.14 12.92 -6.22
N ASN A 180 10.32 13.06 -5.59
CA ASN A 180 11.44 13.82 -6.13
C ASN A 180 11.98 13.21 -7.43
N ASN A 181 11.85 11.90 -7.60
CA ASN A 181 12.19 11.18 -8.82
C ASN A 181 11.10 11.25 -9.91
N GLY A 182 10.02 12.01 -9.70
CA GLY A 182 9.03 12.31 -10.73
C GLY A 182 7.84 11.37 -10.81
N TYR A 183 7.74 10.36 -9.95
CA TYR A 183 6.52 9.55 -9.87
C TYR A 183 5.40 10.30 -9.15
N PRO A 184 4.14 10.18 -9.62
CA PRO A 184 2.98 10.59 -8.84
C PRO A 184 2.85 9.70 -7.59
N VAL A 185 2.68 10.29 -6.40
CA VAL A 185 2.64 9.58 -5.12
C VAL A 185 1.29 9.76 -4.44
N ILE A 186 0.74 8.65 -3.96
CA ILE A 186 -0.40 8.60 -3.05
C ILE A 186 0.14 8.17 -1.68
N LEU A 187 -0.06 9.01 -0.67
CA LEU A 187 0.46 8.77 0.68
C LEU A 187 -0.49 7.82 1.43
N CYS A 188 0.01 6.63 1.72
CA CYS A 188 -0.70 5.54 2.40
C CYS A 188 -0.03 5.22 3.74
N ASN A 189 0.42 6.24 4.45
CA ASN A 189 1.25 6.10 5.64
C ASN A 189 0.69 5.07 6.61
N VAL A 190 1.43 3.96 6.84
CA VAL A 190 0.97 2.88 7.70
C VAL A 190 0.67 3.36 9.12
N ASN A 191 1.52 4.21 9.65
CA ASN A 191 1.40 4.78 11.00
C ASN A 191 0.33 5.87 11.16
N ASN A 192 -0.39 6.22 10.07
CA ASN A 192 -1.50 7.18 10.09
C ASN A 192 -2.80 6.61 9.51
N PHE A 193 -2.72 5.78 8.45
CA PHE A 193 -3.86 5.47 7.61
C PHE A 193 -4.14 3.97 7.41
N TYR A 194 -3.43 3.08 8.11
CA TYR A 194 -3.81 1.67 8.15
C TYR A 194 -4.86 1.47 9.24
N LEU A 195 -6.12 1.51 8.82
CA LEU A 195 -7.28 1.52 9.73
C LEU A 195 -7.46 0.18 10.44
N ASP A 196 -6.95 -0.91 9.89
CA ASP A 196 -6.95 -2.26 10.46
C ASP A 196 -5.94 -2.46 11.61
N LEU A 197 -5.01 -1.52 11.82
CA LEU A 197 -4.15 -1.57 12.99
C LEU A 197 -4.94 -1.22 14.26
N ALA A 198 -4.56 -1.86 15.39
CA ALA A 198 -5.19 -1.63 16.68
C ALA A 198 -5.15 -0.15 17.09
N TYR A 199 -6.18 0.31 17.78
CA TYR A 199 -6.25 1.69 18.25
C TYR A 199 -5.24 1.99 19.37
N ASP A 200 -5.04 1.03 20.25
CA ASP A 200 -4.13 1.15 21.41
C ASP A 200 -3.57 -0.21 21.85
N ALA A 201 -2.76 -0.21 22.91
CA ALA A 201 -2.08 -1.38 23.45
C ALA A 201 -2.97 -2.26 24.36
N HIS A 202 -4.27 -1.99 24.49
CA HIS A 202 -5.12 -2.77 25.36
C HIS A 202 -5.20 -4.23 24.85
N PRO A 203 -5.07 -5.27 25.71
CA PRO A 203 -5.05 -6.65 25.29
C PRO A 203 -6.30 -7.11 24.54
N ASP A 204 -7.45 -6.51 24.80
CA ASP A 204 -8.73 -6.83 24.15
C ASP A 204 -8.99 -5.98 22.88
N GLU A 205 -8.11 -5.01 22.59
CA GLU A 205 -8.24 -4.19 21.38
C GLU A 205 -7.96 -5.05 20.15
N PRO A 206 -8.89 -5.14 19.18
CA PRO A 206 -8.68 -5.93 17.99
C PRO A 206 -7.73 -5.23 17.00
N GLY A 207 -7.09 -6.01 16.15
CA GLY A 207 -6.21 -5.52 15.10
C GLY A 207 -4.77 -5.96 15.27
N HIS A 208 -4.00 -5.74 14.23
CA HIS A 208 -2.56 -5.90 14.27
C HIS A 208 -1.89 -4.63 14.81
N PHE A 209 -0.63 -4.72 15.22
CA PHE A 209 0.18 -3.59 15.69
C PHE A 209 1.61 -3.59 15.12
N TRP A 210 1.81 -4.31 14.03
CA TRP A 210 3.13 -4.41 13.39
C TRP A 210 3.66 -3.06 12.86
N GLY A 211 2.77 -2.10 12.58
CA GLY A 211 3.09 -0.71 12.21
C GLY A 211 2.90 0.30 13.36
N GLY A 212 2.68 -0.20 14.60
CA GLY A 212 2.30 0.58 15.76
C GLY A 212 0.77 0.68 15.89
N TYR A 213 0.31 1.54 16.81
CA TYR A 213 -1.11 1.78 17.03
C TYR A 213 -1.57 2.96 16.18
N VAL A 214 -2.78 2.87 15.64
CA VAL A 214 -3.38 3.93 14.81
C VAL A 214 -4.76 4.27 15.37
N ASP A 215 -4.91 5.48 15.85
CA ASP A 215 -6.17 6.08 16.25
C ASP A 215 -6.55 7.26 15.34
N GLU A 216 -7.65 7.91 15.62
CA GLU A 216 -8.13 9.07 14.88
C GLU A 216 -7.21 10.30 15.02
N SER A 217 -6.49 10.42 16.13
CA SER A 217 -5.54 11.51 16.36
C SER A 217 -4.28 11.35 15.48
N LYS A 218 -3.81 10.12 15.30
CA LYS A 218 -2.72 9.80 14.36
C LYS A 218 -3.13 10.05 12.91
N ALA A 219 -4.34 9.65 12.54
CA ALA A 219 -4.86 9.95 11.19
C ALA A 219 -4.99 11.47 10.98
N PHE A 220 -5.46 12.21 11.98
CA PHE A 220 -5.55 13.67 11.97
C PHE A 220 -4.19 14.35 11.90
N SER A 221 -3.15 13.83 12.56
CA SER A 221 -1.83 14.46 12.66
C SER A 221 -1.00 14.38 11.38
N MET A 222 -1.45 13.61 10.37
CA MET A 222 -0.73 13.44 9.12
C MET A 222 -0.53 14.78 8.39
N LEU A 223 0.69 15.01 7.87
CA LEU A 223 1.09 16.16 7.07
C LEU A 223 1.59 15.70 5.70
N PRO A 224 0.82 15.88 4.62
CA PRO A 224 1.22 15.39 3.29
C PRO A 224 2.53 15.98 2.78
N PHE A 225 2.86 17.19 3.22
CA PHE A 225 4.05 17.91 2.77
C PHE A 225 5.15 18.02 3.85
N ASP A 226 4.95 17.36 4.99
CA ASP A 226 5.97 17.15 6.03
C ASP A 226 5.72 15.80 6.74
N VAL A 227 5.90 14.71 5.98
CA VAL A 227 5.59 13.34 6.49
C VAL A 227 6.37 12.99 7.75
N TYR A 228 7.52 13.60 7.98
CA TYR A 228 8.36 13.33 9.15
C TYR A 228 7.72 13.79 10.46
N ARG A 229 6.91 14.85 10.44
CA ARG A 229 6.16 15.34 11.61
C ARG A 229 4.76 14.73 11.73
N SER A 230 4.39 13.83 10.83
CA SER A 230 3.09 13.16 10.85
C SER A 230 2.92 12.20 12.02
N SER A 231 4.00 11.68 12.58
CA SER A 231 3.96 10.73 13.69
C SER A 231 4.37 11.41 14.99
N ARG A 232 3.39 11.64 15.88
CA ARG A 232 3.60 12.26 17.20
C ARG A 232 3.85 11.25 18.30
N THR A 233 3.75 9.97 17.98
CA THR A 233 4.10 8.85 18.88
C THR A 233 4.90 7.81 18.11
N ASP A 234 5.73 7.08 18.84
CA ASP A 234 6.44 5.90 18.31
C ASP A 234 5.50 4.70 18.11
N MET A 235 6.05 3.56 17.67
CA MET A 235 5.29 2.31 17.49
C MET A 235 4.65 1.80 18.80
N ALA A 236 5.25 2.09 19.94
CA ALA A 236 4.73 1.70 21.25
C ALA A 236 3.69 2.68 21.83
N GLY A 237 3.44 3.80 21.15
CA GLY A 237 2.51 4.84 21.60
C GLY A 237 3.13 5.92 22.49
N ASN A 238 4.47 5.93 22.68
CA ASN A 238 5.12 6.97 23.48
C ASN A 238 5.30 8.25 22.66
N PRO A 239 5.15 9.45 23.28
CA PRO A 239 5.38 10.71 22.59
C PRO A 239 6.80 10.82 22.00
N VAL A 240 6.92 11.37 20.80
CA VAL A 240 8.20 11.62 20.12
C VAL A 240 8.44 13.11 19.90
N GLU A 241 9.72 13.49 19.86
CA GLU A 241 10.13 14.86 19.55
C GLU A 241 10.08 15.10 18.04
N ILE A 242 9.09 15.87 17.58
CA ILE A 242 8.85 16.11 16.15
C ILE A 242 9.69 17.24 15.56
N SER A 243 10.25 18.12 16.38
CA SER A 243 10.99 19.31 15.89
C SER A 243 12.26 18.95 15.11
N SER A 244 12.78 17.76 15.31
CA SER A 244 13.97 17.24 14.63
C SER A 244 13.70 16.04 13.73
N ALA A 245 12.45 15.61 13.57
CA ALA A 245 12.10 14.36 12.90
C ALA A 245 12.59 14.27 11.43
N GLY A 246 12.61 15.38 10.70
CA GLY A 246 13.13 15.47 9.32
C GLY A 246 14.60 15.84 9.18
N LYS A 247 15.33 16.01 10.30
CA LYS A 247 16.73 16.46 10.24
C LYS A 247 17.64 15.43 9.56
N GLY A 248 18.31 15.84 8.49
CA GLY A 248 19.22 14.97 7.74
C GLY A 248 18.52 14.00 6.79
N LYS A 249 17.20 14.05 6.66
CA LYS A 249 16.39 13.22 5.77
C LYS A 249 16.14 13.91 4.42
N THR A 250 15.64 13.16 3.45
CA THR A 250 15.29 13.62 2.11
C THR A 250 14.23 14.72 2.17
N ALA A 251 14.59 15.94 1.77
CA ALA A 251 13.64 17.05 1.66
C ALA A 251 12.75 16.89 0.43
N LEU A 252 11.49 17.24 0.54
CA LEU A 252 10.57 17.30 -0.60
C LEU A 252 10.90 18.51 -1.47
N THR A 253 11.29 18.27 -2.72
CA THR A 253 11.61 19.34 -3.68
C THR A 253 10.34 20.03 -4.19
N ALA A 254 10.50 21.21 -4.82
CA ALA A 254 9.38 21.91 -5.43
C ALA A 254 8.71 21.10 -6.57
N SER A 255 9.50 20.31 -7.32
CA SER A 255 8.98 19.37 -8.32
C SER A 255 8.30 18.17 -7.67
N GLY A 256 8.91 17.57 -6.64
CA GLY A 256 8.35 16.46 -5.89
C GLY A 256 7.02 16.83 -5.22
N ARG A 257 6.88 18.06 -4.70
CA ARG A 257 5.63 18.55 -4.13
C ARG A 257 4.44 18.46 -5.10
N LYS A 258 4.67 18.70 -6.39
CA LYS A 258 3.65 18.57 -7.44
C LYS A 258 3.26 17.11 -7.72
N GLN A 259 4.11 16.17 -7.30
CA GLN A 259 3.87 14.75 -7.46
C GLN A 259 3.06 14.13 -6.30
N ILE A 260 2.91 14.79 -5.17
CA ILE A 260 1.99 14.34 -4.12
C ILE A 260 0.56 14.56 -4.63
N LYS A 261 -0.16 13.45 -4.90
CA LYS A 261 -1.50 13.48 -5.52
C LYS A 261 -2.62 13.39 -4.50
N GLY A 262 -2.34 12.87 -3.31
CA GLY A 262 -3.33 12.74 -2.26
C GLY A 262 -2.93 11.77 -1.18
N VAL A 263 -3.91 11.45 -0.35
CA VAL A 263 -3.83 10.51 0.77
C VAL A 263 -4.82 9.38 0.57
N GLN A 264 -4.51 8.19 1.08
CA GLN A 264 -5.39 7.03 1.01
C GLN A 264 -5.24 6.19 2.28
N ALA A 265 -6.35 5.74 2.84
CA ALA A 265 -6.35 4.77 3.93
C ALA A 265 -6.50 3.35 3.40
N GLN A 266 -5.97 2.40 4.16
CA GLN A 266 -6.10 0.97 3.94
C GLN A 266 -6.92 0.33 5.06
N LEU A 267 -7.68 -0.70 4.73
CA LEU A 267 -8.39 -1.57 5.67
C LEU A 267 -8.21 -3.01 5.18
N PHE A 268 -7.18 -3.68 5.66
CA PHE A 268 -6.92 -5.08 5.34
C PHE A 268 -7.75 -6.01 6.25
N ALA A 269 -8.02 -7.22 5.77
CA ALA A 269 -9.11 -8.03 6.31
C ALA A 269 -8.65 -9.15 7.27
N GLU A 270 -7.38 -9.25 7.62
CA GLU A 270 -6.81 -10.38 8.37
C GLU A 270 -7.48 -10.60 9.73
N THR A 271 -7.91 -9.53 10.38
CA THR A 271 -8.57 -9.57 11.70
C THR A 271 -10.07 -9.27 11.64
N ILE A 272 -10.64 -9.01 10.45
CA ILE A 272 -12.06 -8.70 10.27
C ILE A 272 -12.90 -9.98 10.31
N ARG A 273 -13.85 -10.06 11.24
CA ARG A 273 -14.73 -11.21 11.46
C ARG A 273 -16.19 -10.96 11.09
N GLY A 274 -16.51 -9.82 10.48
CA GLY A 274 -17.85 -9.43 10.10
C GLY A 274 -17.96 -7.92 9.86
N PHE A 275 -19.11 -7.47 9.35
CA PHE A 275 -19.30 -6.09 8.94
C PHE A 275 -19.13 -5.07 10.10
N GLN A 276 -19.58 -5.43 11.29
CA GLN A 276 -19.40 -4.61 12.50
C GLN A 276 -17.92 -4.33 12.85
N TRP A 277 -16.99 -5.19 12.41
CA TRP A 277 -15.55 -4.97 12.57
C TRP A 277 -15.02 -3.97 11.58
N VAL A 278 -15.56 -3.95 10.35
CA VAL A 278 -15.25 -2.92 9.34
C VAL A 278 -15.61 -1.54 9.89
N GLU A 279 -16.81 -1.40 10.44
CA GLU A 279 -17.27 -0.15 11.03
C GLU A 279 -16.41 0.28 12.22
N TYR A 280 -16.10 -0.65 13.12
CA TYR A 280 -15.26 -0.39 14.29
C TYR A 280 -13.86 0.10 13.92
N TYR A 281 -13.22 -0.55 12.94
CA TYR A 281 -11.90 -0.14 12.47
C TYR A 281 -11.91 1.18 11.72
N MET A 282 -12.95 1.45 10.95
CA MET A 282 -13.06 2.68 10.18
C MET A 282 -13.37 3.89 11.03
N PHE A 283 -14.36 3.77 11.95
CA PHE A 283 -14.89 4.91 12.68
C PHE A 283 -14.38 4.95 14.12
N PRO A 284 -13.77 6.08 14.57
CA PRO A 284 -13.66 7.39 13.89
C PRO A 284 -12.39 7.63 13.07
N LYS A 285 -11.43 6.69 12.94
CA LYS A 285 -10.13 6.92 12.27
C LYS A 285 -10.25 7.58 10.89
N VAL A 286 -11.21 7.14 10.07
CA VAL A 286 -11.43 7.68 8.73
C VAL A 286 -11.69 9.19 8.72
N MET A 287 -12.18 9.76 9.82
CA MET A 287 -12.41 11.20 9.92
C MET A 287 -11.10 12.00 9.87
N GLY A 288 -10.02 11.45 10.43
CA GLY A 288 -8.68 12.05 10.30
C GLY A 288 -8.18 12.07 8.85
N LEU A 289 -8.41 10.99 8.09
CA LEU A 289 -8.14 10.96 6.65
C LEU A 289 -8.96 12.02 5.90
N VAL A 290 -10.27 12.11 6.18
CA VAL A 290 -11.17 13.09 5.55
C VAL A 290 -10.69 14.51 5.83
N GLU A 291 -10.31 14.82 7.08
CA GLU A 291 -9.78 16.12 7.45
C GLU A 291 -8.49 16.46 6.67
N ARG A 292 -7.57 15.50 6.53
CA ARG A 292 -6.33 15.72 5.77
C ARG A 292 -6.54 15.80 4.26
N GLY A 293 -7.47 15.04 3.73
CA GLY A 293 -7.85 15.12 2.32
C GLY A 293 -8.51 16.46 1.97
N TRP A 294 -9.27 17.03 2.89
CA TRP A 294 -9.93 18.32 2.72
C TRP A 294 -9.02 19.52 3.01
N ASN A 295 -8.21 19.42 4.08
CA ASN A 295 -7.28 20.44 4.52
C ASN A 295 -5.84 19.89 4.58
N ALA A 296 -5.13 19.88 3.46
CA ALA A 296 -3.75 19.41 3.36
C ALA A 296 -2.72 20.34 4.03
N HIS A 297 -3.12 21.56 4.41
CA HIS A 297 -2.26 22.60 4.97
C HIS A 297 -2.87 23.19 6.24
N PRO A 298 -2.86 22.45 7.37
CA PRO A 298 -3.32 23.00 8.63
C PRO A 298 -2.38 24.11 9.11
N ASP A 299 -2.91 25.07 9.87
CA ASP A 299 -2.15 26.24 10.35
C ASP A 299 -0.87 25.86 11.11
N TRP A 300 -0.90 24.76 11.85
CA TRP A 300 0.25 24.25 12.61
C TRP A 300 1.37 23.64 11.74
N GLU A 301 1.13 23.36 10.45
CA GLU A 301 2.18 22.87 9.51
C GLU A 301 3.38 23.84 9.43
N VAL A 302 3.13 25.14 9.42
CA VAL A 302 4.17 26.17 9.26
C VAL A 302 4.73 26.69 10.59
N LEU A 303 4.22 26.21 11.70
CA LEU A 303 4.66 26.59 13.03
C LEU A 303 5.71 25.61 13.59
N SER A 304 6.33 25.96 14.72
CA SER A 304 7.32 25.13 15.41
C SER A 304 7.26 25.33 16.92
N GLY A 305 7.77 24.34 17.67
CA GLY A 305 7.86 24.39 19.14
C GLY A 305 6.51 24.56 19.82
N ALA A 306 6.46 25.36 20.88
CA ALA A 306 5.25 25.55 21.68
C ALA A 306 4.07 26.13 20.90
N ALA A 307 4.33 27.00 19.91
CA ALA A 307 3.26 27.57 19.08
C ALA A 307 2.62 26.52 18.16
N GLU A 308 3.41 25.62 17.62
CA GLU A 308 2.95 24.48 16.84
C GLU A 308 2.09 23.54 17.69
N GLN A 309 2.59 23.16 18.88
CA GLN A 309 1.86 22.27 19.78
C GLN A 309 0.52 22.88 20.21
N GLN A 310 0.49 24.16 20.58
CA GLN A 310 -0.76 24.83 20.97
C GLN A 310 -1.78 24.91 19.81
N ALA A 311 -1.32 25.16 18.58
CA ALA A 311 -2.19 25.20 17.42
C ALA A 311 -2.73 23.79 17.09
N PHE A 312 -1.88 22.77 17.14
CA PHE A 312 -2.28 21.38 16.96
C PHE A 312 -3.32 20.93 17.99
N ASP A 313 -3.06 21.19 19.30
CA ASP A 313 -3.96 20.78 20.37
C ASP A 313 -5.33 21.46 20.25
N ARG A 314 -5.36 22.74 19.88
CA ARG A 314 -6.62 23.46 19.62
C ARG A 314 -7.39 22.84 18.45
N ASP A 315 -6.71 22.56 17.34
CA ASP A 315 -7.36 22.03 16.14
C ASP A 315 -7.82 20.57 16.37
N LEU A 316 -7.04 19.79 17.11
CA LEU A 316 -7.43 18.44 17.53
C LEU A 316 -8.65 18.45 18.45
N ALA A 317 -8.71 19.39 19.41
CA ALA A 317 -9.88 19.55 20.27
C ALA A 317 -11.14 19.88 19.47
N LEU A 318 -11.04 20.79 18.48
CA LEU A 318 -12.15 21.10 17.57
C LEU A 318 -12.56 19.92 16.70
N PHE A 319 -11.59 19.10 16.28
CA PHE A 319 -11.86 17.87 15.53
C PHE A 319 -12.66 16.88 16.38
N TYR A 320 -12.27 16.64 17.64
CA TYR A 320 -13.02 15.79 18.56
C TYR A 320 -14.41 16.35 18.90
N GLU A 321 -14.54 17.66 19.05
CA GLU A 321 -15.84 18.30 19.25
C GLU A 321 -16.78 18.03 18.09
N LYS A 322 -16.32 18.20 16.84
CA LYS A 322 -17.13 17.91 15.65
C LYS A 322 -17.55 16.44 15.58
N ILE A 323 -16.64 15.52 15.87
CA ILE A 323 -16.95 14.09 15.88
C ILE A 323 -18.01 13.78 16.94
N SER A 324 -17.82 14.25 18.17
CA SER A 324 -18.70 13.92 19.30
C SER A 324 -20.08 14.55 19.19
N VAL A 325 -20.18 15.79 18.73
CA VAL A 325 -21.44 16.54 18.69
C VAL A 325 -22.26 16.26 17.42
N LYS A 326 -21.59 15.96 16.31
CA LYS A 326 -22.26 15.82 15.01
C LYS A 326 -22.22 14.39 14.49
N GLU A 327 -21.03 13.82 14.37
CA GLU A 327 -20.87 12.56 13.64
C GLU A 327 -21.32 11.34 14.46
N MET A 328 -20.92 11.25 15.74
CA MET A 328 -21.28 10.11 16.59
C MET A 328 -22.80 9.97 16.83
N PRO A 329 -23.57 11.06 17.09
CA PRO A 329 -25.03 10.97 17.17
C PRO A 329 -25.65 10.49 15.86
N TYR A 330 -25.12 10.92 14.71
CA TYR A 330 -25.58 10.48 13.40
C TYR A 330 -25.27 8.99 13.15
N TRP A 331 -24.04 8.55 13.45
CA TRP A 331 -23.67 7.13 13.36
C TRP A 331 -24.52 6.25 14.29
N SER A 332 -24.79 6.73 15.50
CA SER A 332 -25.67 6.01 16.44
C SER A 332 -27.09 5.85 15.88
N GLN A 333 -27.64 6.88 15.22
CA GLN A 333 -28.97 6.78 14.58
C GLN A 333 -28.99 5.76 13.42
N LEU A 334 -27.86 5.63 12.71
CA LEU A 334 -27.69 4.67 11.63
C LEU A 334 -27.35 3.25 12.11
N GLY A 335 -27.09 3.05 13.40
CA GLY A 335 -26.69 1.76 13.96
C GLY A 335 -25.26 1.35 13.62
N VAL A 336 -24.38 2.32 13.28
CA VAL A 336 -22.96 2.08 12.98
C VAL A 336 -22.22 1.69 14.27
N ASN A 337 -21.43 0.64 14.20
CA ASN A 337 -20.59 0.17 15.31
C ASN A 337 -19.24 0.92 15.32
N PHE A 338 -19.20 2.10 15.90
CA PHE A 338 -17.99 2.90 15.99
C PHE A 338 -17.30 2.79 17.35
N ARG A 339 -15.99 2.96 17.38
CA ARG A 339 -15.20 3.04 18.60
C ARG A 339 -15.33 4.42 19.23
N LEU A 340 -15.49 4.47 20.56
CA LEU A 340 -15.41 5.74 21.30
C LEU A 340 -13.95 6.23 21.30
N PRO A 341 -13.67 7.47 20.90
CA PRO A 341 -12.31 8.03 20.95
C PRO A 341 -11.74 8.04 22.37
N HIS A 342 -10.47 7.77 22.52
CA HIS A 342 -9.77 7.79 23.80
C HIS A 342 -8.77 8.97 23.85
N PRO A 343 -8.54 9.63 25.02
CA PRO A 343 -9.19 9.49 26.31
C PRO A 343 -10.34 10.48 26.49
N GLY A 344 -11.46 10.04 27.01
CA GLY A 344 -12.38 10.92 27.69
C GLY A 344 -13.57 11.48 26.96
N LEU A 345 -13.89 11.02 25.75
CA LEU A 345 -15.26 11.13 25.28
C LEU A 345 -16.10 10.02 25.92
N PHE A 346 -16.38 10.20 27.21
CA PHE A 346 -17.33 9.35 27.90
C PHE A 346 -18.72 9.84 27.56
N VAL A 347 -19.50 9.02 26.89
CA VAL A 347 -20.95 9.16 26.92
C VAL A 347 -21.35 8.95 28.36
N ARG A 348 -21.77 10.00 29.03
CA ARG A 348 -22.43 9.87 30.33
C ARG A 348 -23.82 9.30 30.03
N ASP A 349 -24.14 8.21 30.72
CA ASP A 349 -25.48 7.62 30.73
C ASP A 349 -26.55 8.66 31.06
#